data_920d74cdfc2a69e93290271f99b1d28a
#
_entry.id   920d74cdfc2a69e93290271f99b1d28a
#
_cell.length_a   1.000
_cell.length_b   1.000
_cell.length_c   1.000
_cell.angle_alpha   90.00
_cell.angle_beta   90.00
_cell.angle_gamma   90.00
#
_symmetry.space_group_name_H-M   'P 1'
#
loop_
_entity.id
_entity.type
_entity.pdbx_description
1 polymer ?
#
loop_
_entity_poly.entity_id
_entity_poly.type
_entity_poly.pdbx_seq_one_letter_code
_entity_poly.pdbx_strand_id
1 'polypeptide(L)'
;MNPVYVVTDIEVNGPTPGEHSMLAFASVALDVAGGEIDTFEAVLETLPEAGEDPITIKWFKGFPEAWAAATTNPDPPHAVMKRYVEWVRGLPGQAVFAAHPLAFDGAWIDHYLRRFCGIRMLKGPWEGERLFHTAGLCLQAIAAGRTGWDFAACFTGAYPPEWLGHVPHSHLSIDDARGYANLLRTLLHMKAPGTRA
;
A
#
# COMPACT_ATOMS: atom_id res chain seq x y z
N MET A 1 -5.73 -15.65 -16.08
CA MET A 1 -6.12 -15.48 -14.66
C MET A 1 -6.47 -14.01 -14.46
N ASN A 2 -7.53 -13.72 -13.73
CA ASN A 2 -7.90 -12.34 -13.43
C ASN A 2 -6.86 -11.73 -12.49
N PRO A 3 -6.58 -10.41 -12.58
CA PRO A 3 -5.70 -9.75 -11.65
C PRO A 3 -6.34 -9.69 -10.25
N VAL A 4 -5.53 -9.91 -9.23
CA VAL A 4 -5.85 -9.60 -7.84
C VAL A 4 -5.02 -8.39 -7.44
N TYR A 5 -5.69 -7.29 -7.12
CA TYR A 5 -5.00 -6.07 -6.72
C TYR A 5 -4.67 -6.14 -5.23
N VAL A 6 -3.41 -5.94 -4.91
CA VAL A 6 -2.92 -5.87 -3.53
C VAL A 6 -2.72 -4.40 -3.21
N VAL A 7 -3.74 -3.81 -2.60
CA VAL A 7 -3.75 -2.39 -2.23
C VAL A 7 -3.11 -2.24 -0.87
N THR A 8 -2.01 -1.50 -0.81
CA THR A 8 -1.16 -1.42 0.38
C THR A 8 -1.03 0.01 0.87
N ASP A 9 -1.04 0.15 2.19
CA ASP A 9 -0.71 1.37 2.92
C ASP A 9 0.30 1.06 4.01
N ILE A 10 1.21 2.00 4.32
CA ILE A 10 2.31 1.82 5.26
C ILE A 10 2.40 2.95 6.28
N GLU A 11 2.93 2.63 7.46
CA GLU A 11 3.31 3.60 8.48
C GLU A 11 4.81 3.53 8.76
N VAL A 12 5.44 4.69 8.87
CA VAL A 12 6.92 4.79 8.93
C VAL A 12 7.36 5.78 10.01
N ASN A 13 8.62 5.67 10.45
CA ASN A 13 9.23 6.62 11.40
C ASN A 13 10.12 7.68 10.73
N GLY A 14 10.05 7.79 9.40
CA GLY A 14 10.77 8.79 8.61
C GLY A 14 10.63 8.57 7.11
N PRO A 15 11.11 9.47 6.26
CA PRO A 15 10.76 9.49 4.84
C PRO A 15 11.56 8.52 3.95
N THR A 16 12.70 7.97 4.42
CA THR A 16 13.65 7.28 3.54
C THR A 16 13.82 5.81 3.95
N PRO A 17 13.47 4.84 3.07
CA PRO A 17 13.71 3.43 3.34
C PRO A 17 15.18 3.12 3.60
N GLY A 18 15.46 2.41 4.69
CA GLY A 18 16.81 2.02 5.10
C GLY A 18 17.52 3.02 6.01
N GLU A 19 17.33 4.32 5.83
CA GLU A 19 17.71 5.34 6.82
C GLU A 19 16.73 5.38 7.99
N HIS A 20 15.47 5.02 7.69
CA HIS A 20 14.36 4.96 8.62
C HIS A 20 13.69 3.58 8.55
N SER A 21 12.72 3.35 9.41
CA SER A 21 12.01 2.07 9.52
C SER A 21 10.55 2.17 9.11
N MET A 22 10.05 1.11 8.46
CA MET A 22 8.63 0.84 8.37
C MET A 22 8.16 0.28 9.70
N LEU A 23 7.15 0.90 10.31
CA LEU A 23 6.58 0.52 11.60
C LEU A 23 5.44 -0.48 11.44
N ALA A 24 4.57 -0.22 10.47
CA ALA A 24 3.44 -1.10 10.17
C ALA A 24 3.10 -1.02 8.68
N PHE A 25 2.39 -2.01 8.19
CA PHE A 25 1.71 -1.94 6.91
C PHE A 25 0.52 -2.90 6.88
N ALA A 26 -0.42 -2.57 6.00
CA ALA A 26 -1.51 -3.46 5.66
C ALA A 26 -1.69 -3.55 4.15
N SER A 27 -2.19 -4.69 3.71
CA SER A 27 -2.54 -4.93 2.31
C SER A 27 -3.92 -5.56 2.23
N VAL A 28 -4.74 -5.07 1.32
CA VAL A 28 -6.04 -5.63 0.98
C VAL A 28 -5.96 -6.27 -0.39
N ALA A 29 -6.20 -7.57 -0.46
CA ALA A 29 -6.34 -8.28 -1.72
C ALA A 29 -7.75 -8.08 -2.26
N LEU A 30 -7.87 -7.48 -3.44
CA LEU A 30 -9.12 -7.07 -4.07
C LEU A 30 -9.33 -7.77 -5.40
N ASP A 31 -10.47 -8.45 -5.57
CA ASP A 31 -11.08 -8.70 -6.87
C ASP A 31 -12.04 -7.54 -7.19
N VAL A 32 -11.84 -6.90 -8.32
CA VAL A 32 -12.65 -5.73 -8.71
C VAL A 32 -14.15 -6.07 -8.82
N ALA A 33 -14.48 -7.27 -9.26
CA ALA A 33 -15.86 -7.73 -9.38
C ALA A 33 -16.43 -8.25 -8.06
N GLY A 34 -15.62 -8.99 -7.28
CA GLY A 34 -16.05 -9.69 -6.06
C GLY A 34 -15.83 -8.94 -4.76
N GLY A 35 -14.97 -7.93 -4.73
CA GLY A 35 -14.61 -7.17 -3.53
C GLY A 35 -13.36 -7.67 -2.81
N GLU A 36 -13.27 -7.41 -1.51
CA GLU A 36 -12.16 -7.86 -0.65
C GLU A 36 -12.11 -9.39 -0.58
N ILE A 37 -10.94 -9.97 -0.88
CA ILE A 37 -10.70 -11.43 -0.85
C ILE A 37 -10.06 -11.81 0.49
N ASP A 38 -9.02 -11.06 0.88
CA ASP A 38 -8.20 -11.35 2.06
C ASP A 38 -7.41 -10.11 2.46
N THR A 39 -6.86 -10.09 3.68
CA THR A 39 -6.03 -9.00 4.19
C THR A 39 -4.74 -9.51 4.82
N PHE A 40 -3.73 -8.68 4.80
CA PHE A 40 -2.50 -8.88 5.53
C PHE A 40 -2.19 -7.62 6.36
N GLU A 41 -1.91 -7.82 7.63
CA GLU A 41 -1.53 -6.74 8.55
C GLU A 41 -0.29 -7.13 9.33
N ALA A 42 0.61 -6.19 9.57
CA ALA A 42 1.79 -6.42 10.39
C ALA A 42 2.32 -5.14 11.03
N VAL A 43 2.85 -5.31 12.23
CA VAL A 43 3.67 -4.34 12.95
C VAL A 43 5.10 -4.88 12.98
N LEU A 44 6.08 -4.03 12.70
CA LEU A 44 7.47 -4.44 12.53
C LEU A 44 8.38 -3.81 13.59
N GLU A 45 9.34 -4.59 14.07
CA GLU A 45 10.47 -4.02 14.80
C GLU A 45 11.23 -3.02 13.91
N THR A 46 11.72 -1.94 14.51
CA THR A 46 12.58 -0.98 13.82
C THR A 46 13.91 -1.62 13.41
N LEU A 47 14.45 -1.15 12.30
CA LEU A 47 15.77 -1.59 11.85
C LEU A 47 16.84 -1.08 12.84
N PRO A 48 17.74 -1.93 13.32
CA PRO A 48 18.68 -1.57 14.39
C PRO A 48 19.68 -0.47 13.99
N GLU A 49 19.92 -0.30 12.69
CA GLU A 49 20.81 0.74 12.16
C GLU A 49 20.06 2.01 11.67
N ALA A 50 18.73 1.99 11.67
CA ALA A 50 17.92 3.11 11.22
C ALA A 50 17.69 4.13 12.33
N GLY A 51 17.61 5.39 11.92
CA GLY A 51 17.19 6.48 12.79
C GLY A 51 15.68 6.72 12.74
N GLU A 52 15.27 7.76 13.46
CA GLU A 52 13.91 8.30 13.43
C GLU A 52 13.94 9.75 12.95
N ASP A 53 12.99 10.14 12.09
CA ASP A 53 12.83 11.55 11.74
C ASP A 53 11.95 12.24 12.79
N PRO A 54 12.46 13.26 13.53
CA PRO A 54 11.71 13.91 14.59
C PRO A 54 10.41 14.59 14.11
N ILE A 55 10.36 15.02 12.86
CA ILE A 55 9.18 15.69 12.30
C ILE A 55 8.09 14.63 12.05
N THR A 56 8.44 13.53 11.40
CA THR A 56 7.53 12.39 11.16
C THR A 56 6.99 11.84 12.47
N ILE A 57 7.86 11.57 13.44
CA ILE A 57 7.45 11.04 14.75
C ILE A 57 6.51 12.01 15.50
N LYS A 58 6.83 13.31 15.50
CA LYS A 58 5.98 14.31 16.14
C LYS A 58 4.59 14.37 15.49
N TRP A 59 4.55 14.30 14.16
CA TRP A 59 3.30 14.31 13.40
C TRP A 59 2.49 13.03 13.68
N PHE A 60 3.10 11.86 13.59
CA PHE A 60 2.41 10.59 13.76
C PHE A 60 1.88 10.38 15.20
N LYS A 61 2.61 10.85 16.22
CA LYS A 61 2.12 10.88 17.63
C LYS A 61 0.91 11.79 17.84
N GLY A 62 0.57 12.64 16.88
CA GLY A 62 -0.67 13.41 16.85
C GLY A 62 -1.92 12.54 16.61
N PHE A 63 -1.72 11.28 16.19
CA PHE A 63 -2.76 10.25 15.97
C PHE A 63 -2.53 9.09 16.95
N PRO A 64 -2.92 9.22 18.24
CA PRO A 64 -2.49 8.28 19.28
C PRO A 64 -2.96 6.84 19.09
N GLU A 65 -4.12 6.63 18.49
CA GLU A 65 -4.63 5.29 18.18
C GLU A 65 -3.82 4.63 17.07
N ALA A 66 -3.54 5.37 15.99
CA ALA A 66 -2.72 4.90 14.88
C ALA A 66 -1.27 4.64 15.32
N TRP A 67 -0.69 5.55 16.12
CA TRP A 67 0.63 5.34 16.71
C TRP A 67 0.68 4.06 17.56
N ALA A 68 -0.29 3.86 18.43
CA ALA A 68 -0.37 2.65 19.26
C ALA A 68 -0.50 1.39 18.40
N ALA A 69 -1.36 1.41 17.37
CA ALA A 69 -1.54 0.29 16.46
C ALA A 69 -0.25 -0.04 15.69
N ALA A 70 0.50 0.98 15.23
CA ALA A 70 1.72 0.81 14.45
C ALA A 70 2.95 0.43 15.28
N THR A 71 2.87 0.45 16.63
CA THR A 71 4.04 0.22 17.50
C THR A 71 3.83 -0.84 18.57
N THR A 72 2.64 -1.44 18.64
CA THR A 72 2.32 -2.45 19.66
C THR A 72 2.63 -3.87 19.16
N ASN A 73 3.34 -4.65 19.97
CA ASN A 73 3.71 -6.05 19.67
C ASN A 73 4.36 -6.25 18.30
N PRO A 74 5.44 -5.55 17.98
CA PRO A 74 6.10 -5.68 16.69
C PRO A 74 6.78 -7.04 16.54
N ASP A 75 6.73 -7.56 15.30
CA ASP A 75 7.43 -8.77 14.89
C ASP A 75 8.74 -8.43 14.16
N PRO A 76 9.74 -9.34 14.18
CA PRO A 76 10.96 -9.18 13.40
C PRO A 76 10.68 -9.01 11.91
N PRO A 77 11.24 -7.99 11.23
CA PRO A 77 10.94 -7.68 9.84
C PRO A 77 11.14 -8.84 8.86
N HIS A 78 12.16 -9.68 9.08
CA HIS A 78 12.41 -10.86 8.24
C HIS A 78 11.28 -11.89 8.32
N ALA A 79 10.67 -12.07 9.50
CA ALA A 79 9.56 -13.00 9.69
C ALA A 79 8.28 -12.46 9.05
N VAL A 80 8.03 -11.15 9.23
CA VAL A 80 6.90 -10.46 8.61
C VAL A 80 6.97 -10.55 7.09
N MET A 81 8.11 -10.19 6.49
CA MET A 81 8.25 -10.17 5.04
C MET A 81 8.17 -11.56 4.41
N LYS A 82 8.64 -12.59 5.12
CA LYS A 82 8.46 -13.97 4.67
C LYS A 82 6.98 -14.36 4.63
N ARG A 83 6.21 -14.08 5.71
CA ARG A 83 4.76 -14.32 5.74
C ARG A 83 4.03 -13.53 4.66
N TYR A 84 4.44 -12.28 4.43
CA TYR A 84 3.86 -11.45 3.36
C TYR A 84 4.06 -12.06 1.97
N VAL A 85 5.26 -12.52 1.67
CA VAL A 85 5.56 -13.20 0.40
C VAL A 85 4.71 -14.46 0.22
N GLU A 86 4.59 -15.28 1.28
CA GLU A 86 3.77 -16.49 1.28
C GLU A 86 2.29 -16.15 1.07
N TRP A 87 1.78 -15.10 1.74
CA TRP A 87 0.42 -14.62 1.58
C TRP A 87 0.13 -14.15 0.15
N VAL A 88 0.99 -13.29 -0.43
CA VAL A 88 0.80 -12.82 -1.81
C VAL A 88 0.84 -13.96 -2.81
N ARG A 89 1.72 -14.95 -2.64
CA ARG A 89 1.80 -16.12 -3.51
C ARG A 89 0.60 -17.06 -3.37
N GLY A 90 -0.06 -17.05 -2.23
CA GLY A 90 -1.28 -17.82 -1.97
C GLY A 90 -2.54 -17.23 -2.58
N LEU A 91 -2.52 -15.99 -3.06
CA LEU A 91 -3.70 -15.34 -3.64
C LEU A 91 -4.18 -16.03 -4.93
N PRO A 92 -5.51 -16.03 -5.20
CA PRO A 92 -6.12 -16.84 -6.27
C PRO A 92 -5.94 -16.25 -7.68
N GLY A 93 -4.94 -15.42 -7.93
CA GLY A 93 -4.74 -14.77 -9.22
C GLY A 93 -3.37 -14.17 -9.41
N GLN A 94 -3.22 -13.32 -10.43
CA GLN A 94 -2.00 -12.57 -10.64
C GLN A 94 -2.00 -11.33 -9.74
N ALA A 95 -1.19 -11.33 -8.70
CA ALA A 95 -1.07 -10.21 -7.79
C ALA A 95 -0.50 -8.97 -8.49
N VAL A 96 -1.20 -7.84 -8.39
CA VAL A 96 -0.80 -6.53 -8.91
C VAL A 96 -0.75 -5.56 -7.74
N PHE A 97 0.43 -5.00 -7.47
CA PHE A 97 0.60 -4.03 -6.39
C PHE A 97 -0.09 -2.71 -6.72
N ALA A 98 -0.76 -2.11 -5.74
CA ALA A 98 -1.37 -0.79 -5.86
C ALA A 98 -1.20 0.01 -4.57
N ALA A 99 -1.00 1.32 -4.68
CA ALA A 99 -0.85 2.21 -3.52
C ALA A 99 -1.18 3.67 -3.85
N HIS A 100 -1.28 4.49 -2.81
CA HIS A 100 -1.62 5.92 -2.92
C HIS A 100 -0.73 6.82 -2.04
N PRO A 101 0.39 7.35 -2.58
CA PRO A 101 0.94 7.19 -3.93
C PRO A 101 1.85 5.96 -4.05
N LEU A 102 1.89 5.33 -5.20
CA LEU A 102 2.75 4.16 -5.46
C LEU A 102 4.22 4.40 -5.14
N ALA A 103 4.73 5.58 -5.45
CA ALA A 103 6.16 5.88 -5.32
C ALA A 103 6.65 5.84 -3.86
N PHE A 104 5.78 6.11 -2.90
CA PHE A 104 6.11 6.06 -1.48
C PHE A 104 6.01 4.63 -0.96
N ASP A 105 4.81 4.07 -0.91
CA ASP A 105 4.58 2.72 -0.34
C ASP A 105 5.36 1.64 -1.08
N GLY A 106 5.39 1.74 -2.42
CA GLY A 106 6.10 0.79 -3.26
C GLY A 106 7.62 0.79 -3.02
N ALA A 107 8.23 1.95 -2.74
CA ALA A 107 9.65 2.03 -2.44
C ALA A 107 9.98 1.32 -1.11
N TRP A 108 9.13 1.46 -0.10
CA TRP A 108 9.28 0.81 1.19
C TRP A 108 9.12 -0.71 1.08
N ILE A 109 8.06 -1.17 0.44
CA ILE A 109 7.81 -2.60 0.24
C ILE A 109 8.94 -3.24 -0.59
N ASP A 110 9.42 -2.62 -1.68
CA ASP A 110 10.52 -3.15 -2.47
C ASP A 110 11.83 -3.21 -1.67
N HIS A 111 12.12 -2.19 -0.84
CA HIS A 111 13.29 -2.18 0.03
C HIS A 111 13.28 -3.36 1.01
N TYR A 112 12.14 -3.60 1.68
CA TYR A 112 12.01 -4.68 2.66
C TYR A 112 12.00 -6.06 1.99
N LEU A 113 11.33 -6.24 0.84
CA LEU A 113 11.39 -7.48 0.06
C LEU A 113 12.82 -7.82 -0.36
N ARG A 114 13.54 -6.84 -0.90
CA ARG A 114 14.92 -7.04 -1.30
C ARG A 114 15.82 -7.39 -0.11
N ARG A 115 15.69 -6.68 1.00
CA ARG A 115 16.52 -6.83 2.17
C ARG A 115 16.32 -8.17 2.87
N PHE A 116 15.08 -8.59 3.05
CA PHE A 116 14.74 -9.74 3.90
C PHE A 116 14.38 -11.01 3.13
N CYS A 117 14.02 -10.91 1.85
CA CYS A 117 13.62 -12.05 1.03
C CYS A 117 14.49 -12.22 -0.22
N GLY A 118 15.37 -11.28 -0.56
CA GLY A 118 16.20 -11.33 -1.78
C GLY A 118 15.42 -11.20 -3.09
N ILE A 119 14.15 -10.81 -3.03
CA ILE A 119 13.27 -10.65 -4.19
C ILE A 119 12.88 -9.19 -4.36
N ARG A 120 12.35 -8.84 -5.53
CA ARG A 120 11.89 -7.49 -5.84
C ARG A 120 10.37 -7.42 -5.91
N MET A 121 9.83 -6.25 -5.65
CA MET A 121 8.40 -5.99 -5.90
C MET A 121 8.08 -6.22 -7.38
N LEU A 122 8.85 -5.62 -8.27
CA LEU A 122 8.70 -5.69 -9.71
C LEU A 122 9.98 -6.19 -10.38
N LYS A 123 9.85 -6.87 -11.52
CA LYS A 123 10.99 -7.33 -12.30
C LYS A 123 11.32 -6.35 -13.43
N GLY A 124 12.57 -5.88 -13.45
CA GLY A 124 13.16 -5.14 -14.56
C GLY A 124 14.01 -6.03 -15.49
N PRO A 125 14.94 -5.45 -16.23
CA PRO A 125 15.87 -6.19 -17.12
C PRO A 125 16.99 -6.92 -16.34
N TRP A 126 17.10 -6.71 -15.04
CA TRP A 126 18.05 -7.40 -14.17
C TRP A 126 17.54 -8.79 -13.77
N GLU A 127 18.44 -9.63 -13.36
CA GLU A 127 18.13 -10.95 -12.84
C GLU A 127 17.42 -10.85 -11.47
N GLY A 128 16.69 -11.91 -11.12
CA GLY A 128 16.02 -12.07 -9.82
C GLY A 128 14.54 -12.38 -9.96
N GLU A 129 13.97 -12.70 -8.83
CA GLU A 129 12.55 -13.01 -8.70
C GLU A 129 11.76 -11.74 -8.36
N ARG A 130 10.54 -11.65 -8.87
CA ARG A 130 9.56 -10.62 -8.52
C ARG A 130 8.40 -11.23 -7.75
N LEU A 131 7.79 -10.42 -6.89
CA LEU A 131 6.59 -10.83 -6.16
C LEU A 131 5.31 -10.53 -6.95
N PHE A 132 5.23 -9.36 -7.59
CA PHE A 132 4.04 -8.91 -8.30
C PHE A 132 4.17 -9.05 -9.83
N HIS A 133 3.03 -9.16 -10.49
CA HIS A 133 2.99 -9.55 -11.92
C HIS A 133 3.50 -8.47 -12.88
N THR A 134 3.03 -7.23 -12.73
CA THR A 134 3.32 -6.12 -13.65
C THR A 134 3.86 -4.91 -12.90
N ALA A 135 3.95 -3.78 -13.58
CA ALA A 135 4.15 -2.50 -12.93
C ALA A 135 3.04 -2.23 -11.92
N GLY A 136 3.40 -1.66 -10.78
CA GLY A 136 2.45 -1.26 -9.76
C GLY A 136 1.51 -0.16 -10.25
N LEU A 137 0.35 -0.04 -9.61
CA LEU A 137 -0.66 0.97 -9.91
C LEU A 137 -0.58 2.11 -8.90
N CYS A 138 -0.45 3.33 -9.41
CA CYS A 138 -0.62 4.55 -8.61
C CYS A 138 -2.08 4.98 -8.66
N LEU A 139 -2.78 4.89 -7.51
CA LEU A 139 -4.20 5.24 -7.45
C LEU A 139 -4.44 6.72 -7.75
N GLN A 140 -3.54 7.59 -7.32
CA GLN A 140 -3.60 9.02 -7.63
C GLN A 140 -3.56 9.28 -9.16
N ALA A 141 -2.69 8.56 -9.88
CA ALA A 141 -2.60 8.69 -11.34
C ALA A 141 -3.85 8.12 -12.05
N ILE A 142 -4.40 7.01 -11.52
CA ILE A 142 -5.65 6.44 -12.04
C ILE A 142 -6.80 7.42 -11.80
N ALA A 143 -6.88 8.02 -10.61
CA ALA A 143 -7.92 8.99 -10.28
C ALA A 143 -7.88 10.18 -11.25
N ALA A 144 -6.71 10.79 -11.47
CA ALA A 144 -6.56 11.89 -12.42
C ALA A 144 -7.00 11.48 -13.83
N GLY A 145 -6.57 10.30 -14.29
CA GLY A 145 -6.93 9.79 -15.63
C GLY A 145 -8.40 9.43 -15.79
N ARG A 146 -9.09 9.00 -14.72
CA ARG A 146 -10.51 8.62 -14.77
C ARG A 146 -11.45 9.80 -14.56
N THR A 147 -11.07 10.78 -13.75
CA THR A 147 -11.91 11.92 -13.42
C THR A 147 -11.65 13.14 -14.32
N GLY A 148 -10.46 13.23 -14.90
CA GLY A 148 -9.98 14.43 -15.56
C GLY A 148 -9.59 15.55 -14.57
N TRP A 149 -9.49 15.25 -13.27
CA TRP A 149 -9.05 16.23 -12.26
C TRP A 149 -7.56 16.53 -12.43
N ASP A 150 -7.17 17.71 -11.98
CA ASP A 150 -5.75 18.03 -11.82
C ASP A 150 -5.09 16.99 -10.92
N PHE A 151 -3.91 16.53 -11.30
CA PHE A 151 -3.18 15.52 -10.53
C PHE A 151 -2.94 15.95 -9.07
N ALA A 152 -2.66 17.25 -8.85
CA ALA A 152 -2.46 17.79 -7.51
C ALA A 152 -3.74 17.80 -6.65
N ALA A 153 -4.93 17.73 -7.28
CA ALA A 153 -6.20 17.63 -6.58
C ALA A 153 -6.58 16.18 -6.22
N CYS A 154 -5.83 15.18 -6.73
CA CYS A 154 -6.10 13.77 -6.48
C CYS A 154 -5.40 13.30 -5.20
N PHE A 155 -5.89 13.70 -4.04
CA PHE A 155 -5.38 13.27 -2.72
C PHE A 155 -6.54 12.78 -1.84
N THR A 156 -6.23 12.03 -0.80
CA THR A 156 -7.21 11.30 0.03
C THR A 156 -8.35 12.18 0.53
N GLY A 157 -8.04 13.37 1.04
CA GLY A 157 -9.05 14.32 1.56
C GLY A 157 -9.94 14.98 0.50
N ALA A 158 -9.64 14.80 -0.80
CA ALA A 158 -10.44 15.37 -1.88
C ALA A 158 -11.45 14.39 -2.49
N TYR A 159 -11.28 13.09 -2.24
CA TYR A 159 -12.19 12.09 -2.79
C TYR A 159 -13.53 12.08 -2.05
N PRO A 160 -14.66 11.90 -2.76
CA PRO A 160 -15.95 11.68 -2.13
C PRO A 160 -15.88 10.48 -1.17
N PRO A 161 -16.44 10.57 0.05
CA PRO A 161 -16.39 9.47 1.03
C PRO A 161 -16.93 8.14 0.51
N GLU A 162 -17.93 8.18 -0.37
CA GLU A 162 -18.49 6.98 -1.01
C GLU A 162 -17.50 6.25 -1.91
N TRP A 163 -16.50 6.94 -2.48
CA TRP A 163 -15.43 6.29 -3.26
C TRP A 163 -14.49 5.49 -2.38
N LEU A 164 -14.32 5.93 -1.15
CA LEU A 164 -13.54 5.25 -0.12
C LEU A 164 -14.36 4.22 0.68
N GLY A 165 -15.62 3.96 0.28
CA GLY A 165 -16.53 3.08 1.00
C GLY A 165 -16.91 3.58 2.38
N HIS A 166 -16.87 4.90 2.60
CA HIS A 166 -17.06 5.58 3.89
C HIS A 166 -16.06 5.17 4.98
N VAL A 167 -14.95 4.52 4.61
CA VAL A 167 -13.85 4.24 5.53
C VAL A 167 -13.11 5.55 5.83
N PRO A 168 -12.94 5.93 7.10
CA PRO A 168 -12.21 7.14 7.44
C PRO A 168 -10.71 6.97 7.16
N HIS A 169 -10.05 8.04 6.75
CA HIS A 169 -8.59 8.07 6.72
C HIS A 169 -8.06 8.31 8.12
N SER A 170 -7.72 7.23 8.79
CA SER A 170 -7.42 7.21 10.23
C SER A 170 -5.94 7.09 10.56
N HIS A 171 -5.08 6.90 9.55
CA HIS A 171 -3.68 6.49 9.71
C HIS A 171 -3.52 5.12 10.40
N LEU A 172 -4.59 4.32 10.42
CA LEU A 172 -4.50 2.89 10.64
C LEU A 172 -4.29 2.23 9.27
N SER A 173 -3.15 1.61 9.04
CA SER A 173 -2.77 1.11 7.71
C SER A 173 -3.83 0.20 7.08
N ILE A 174 -4.59 -0.56 7.88
CA ILE A 174 -5.65 -1.43 7.35
C ILE A 174 -6.89 -0.64 6.91
N ASP A 175 -7.28 0.41 7.63
CA ASP A 175 -8.41 1.25 7.25
C ASP A 175 -8.06 2.02 5.98
N ASP A 176 -6.86 2.58 5.91
CA ASP A 176 -6.40 3.34 4.77
C ASP A 176 -6.24 2.44 3.53
N ALA A 177 -5.69 1.23 3.68
CA ALA A 177 -5.64 0.23 2.61
C ALA A 177 -7.04 -0.18 2.12
N ARG A 178 -8.04 -0.35 3.01
CA ARG A 178 -9.44 -0.62 2.64
C ARG A 178 -10.10 0.56 1.93
N GLY A 179 -9.89 1.77 2.42
CA GLY A 179 -10.35 2.99 1.76
C GLY A 179 -9.81 3.08 0.32
N TYR A 180 -8.52 2.83 0.15
CA TYR A 180 -7.87 2.82 -1.16
C TYR A 180 -8.29 1.64 -2.04
N ALA A 181 -8.60 0.47 -1.47
CA ALA A 181 -9.16 -0.64 -2.23
C ALA A 181 -10.55 -0.30 -2.79
N ASN A 182 -11.41 0.35 -1.99
CA ASN A 182 -12.70 0.86 -2.45
C ASN A 182 -12.54 1.94 -3.52
N LEU A 183 -11.59 2.86 -3.34
CA LEU A 183 -11.24 3.87 -4.35
C LEU A 183 -10.86 3.21 -5.67
N LEU A 184 -9.92 2.25 -5.64
CA LEU A 184 -9.49 1.53 -6.84
C LEU A 184 -10.68 0.87 -7.55
N ARG A 185 -11.52 0.14 -6.81
CA ARG A 185 -12.72 -0.49 -7.37
C ARG A 185 -13.65 0.52 -8.02
N THR A 186 -13.90 1.64 -7.35
CA THR A 186 -14.72 2.73 -7.88
C THR A 186 -14.15 3.30 -9.19
N LEU A 187 -12.85 3.62 -9.19
CA LEU A 187 -12.19 4.20 -10.36
C LEU A 187 -12.15 3.24 -11.55
N LEU A 188 -11.97 1.93 -11.33
CA LEU A 188 -11.96 0.94 -12.40
C LEU A 188 -13.35 0.71 -13.00
N HIS A 189 -14.43 0.94 -12.24
CA HIS A 189 -15.82 0.89 -12.75
C HIS A 189 -16.29 2.19 -13.41
N MET A 190 -15.59 3.30 -13.21
CA MET A 190 -15.93 4.56 -13.87
C MET A 190 -15.77 4.43 -15.39
N LYS A 191 -16.74 4.98 -16.15
CA LYS A 191 -16.58 5.14 -17.60
C LYS A 191 -15.45 6.14 -17.87
N ALA A 192 -14.58 5.81 -18.82
CA ALA A 192 -13.52 6.74 -19.21
C ALA A 192 -14.12 8.05 -19.74
N PRO A 193 -13.53 9.23 -19.42
CA PRO A 193 -13.96 10.49 -20.01
C PRO A 193 -13.91 10.38 -21.54
N GLY A 194 -15.00 10.73 -22.21
CA GLY A 194 -15.06 10.79 -23.68
C GLY A 194 -15.47 9.51 -24.41
N THR A 195 -15.77 8.40 -23.77
CA THR A 195 -16.42 7.26 -24.41
C THR A 195 -17.90 7.61 -24.64
N ARG A 196 -18.22 8.10 -25.85
CA ARG A 196 -19.63 8.22 -26.28
C ARG A 196 -20.21 6.80 -26.31
N ALA A 197 -21.41 6.68 -25.74
CA ALA A 197 -22.23 5.47 -25.85
C ALA A 197 -22.61 5.20 -27.30
#